data_a8cf375934e6e6983c293c78b60ba32e
#
_entry.id   a8cf375934e6e6983c293c78b60ba32e
#
_cell.length_a   1.000
_cell.length_b   1.000
_cell.length_c   1.000
_cell.angle_alpha   90.00
_cell.angle_beta   90.00
_cell.angle_gamma   90.00
#
_symmetry.space_group_name_H-M   'P 1'
#
loop_
_entity.id
_entity.type
_entity.pdbx_description
1 polymer ?
#
loop_
_entity_poly.entity_id
_entity_poly.type
_entity_poly.pdbx_seq_one_letter_code
_entity_poly.pdbx_strand_id
1 'polypeptide(L)'
;MDRLLQLHNHHIQDGVAGEVQAAWLHHRFTQIHPFQDGNGRVARALALLVLLKNGLFPLIITRDDRANYIKALEEADNGNLQSLINIFVKSQRMQFRKASKTGEITYRSIPSTDSALTILQASANAYNDKSKRKLLSHSSEIETELKSQLNKLVPKIKDILEQIHSPTTVYIQESDEKTDHYYRYQIINNAKLWEYYANTDIYRYWVDLRMYWTRRARLVFSIHGIGKPTNLEALVCSPFLDLKDIVKDDEEAMTLLIPVAEDGFIFFKNEESEQIRKRFLMWLDQVLSTFLIELSRNL
;
A
#
# COMPACT_ATOMS: atom_id res chain seq x y z
N MET A 1 -30.54 17.12 10.67
CA MET A 1 -29.11 17.48 10.84
C MET A 1 -28.56 16.93 12.16
N ASP A 2 -29.24 17.09 13.27
CA ASP A 2 -28.76 16.67 14.61
C ASP A 2 -28.39 15.18 14.68
N ARG A 3 -29.24 14.31 14.12
CA ARG A 3 -28.95 12.88 14.04
C ARG A 3 -27.69 12.55 13.22
N LEU A 4 -27.41 13.30 12.16
CA LEU A 4 -26.18 13.15 11.37
C LEU A 4 -24.94 13.43 12.22
N LEU A 5 -24.97 14.52 12.98
CA LEU A 5 -23.89 14.92 13.88
C LEU A 5 -23.69 13.92 15.03
N GLN A 6 -24.78 13.44 15.62
CA GLN A 6 -24.73 12.41 16.66
C GLN A 6 -24.07 11.12 16.16
N LEU A 7 -24.46 10.62 14.99
CA LEU A 7 -23.88 9.41 14.39
C LEU A 7 -22.43 9.62 14.01
N HIS A 8 -22.07 10.81 13.49
CA HIS A 8 -20.67 11.12 13.19
C HIS A 8 -19.81 11.13 14.46
N ASN A 9 -20.30 11.73 15.55
CA ASN A 9 -19.60 11.71 16.84
C ASN A 9 -19.42 10.28 17.38
N HIS A 10 -20.41 9.42 17.16
CA HIS A 10 -20.31 8.00 17.53
C HIS A 10 -19.21 7.28 16.75
N HIS A 11 -19.11 7.50 15.44
CA HIS A 11 -18.03 6.96 14.63
C HIS A 11 -16.64 7.43 15.10
N ILE A 12 -16.53 8.68 15.58
CA ILE A 12 -15.28 9.18 16.17
C ILE A 12 -14.94 8.42 17.45
N GLN A 13 -15.92 8.21 18.34
CA GLN A 13 -15.74 7.49 19.60
C GLN A 13 -15.37 6.01 19.37
N ASP A 14 -15.94 5.40 18.34
CA ASP A 14 -15.67 4.01 17.95
C ASP A 14 -14.33 3.83 17.22
N GLY A 15 -13.57 4.91 16.99
CA GLY A 15 -12.27 4.85 16.31
C GLY A 15 -12.36 4.45 14.84
N VAL A 16 -13.48 4.77 14.16
CA VAL A 16 -13.63 4.50 12.72
C VAL A 16 -12.57 5.28 11.94
N ALA A 17 -11.96 4.65 10.94
CA ALA A 17 -10.92 5.28 10.11
C ALA A 17 -11.40 6.59 9.46
N GLY A 18 -10.52 7.61 9.38
CA GLY A 18 -10.88 8.94 8.92
C GLY A 18 -11.46 8.99 7.51
N GLU A 19 -10.96 8.14 6.60
CA GLU A 19 -11.48 8.02 5.23
C GLU A 19 -12.90 7.47 5.20
N VAL A 20 -13.20 6.52 6.07
CA VAL A 20 -14.54 5.93 6.21
C VAL A 20 -15.50 6.96 6.78
N GLN A 21 -15.09 7.67 7.86
CA GLN A 21 -15.88 8.77 8.44
C GLN A 21 -16.18 9.85 7.40
N ALA A 22 -15.18 10.26 6.63
CA ALA A 22 -15.31 11.29 5.61
C ALA A 22 -16.24 10.84 4.46
N ALA A 23 -16.10 9.63 3.96
CA ALA A 23 -16.95 9.09 2.92
C ALA A 23 -18.40 8.93 3.38
N TRP A 24 -18.61 8.44 4.61
CA TRP A 24 -19.93 8.30 5.21
C TRP A 24 -20.62 9.66 5.42
N LEU A 25 -19.92 10.63 6.02
CA LEU A 25 -20.46 11.95 6.28
C LEU A 25 -20.80 12.68 4.97
N HIS A 26 -19.92 12.58 3.97
CA HIS A 26 -20.14 13.11 2.64
C HIS A 26 -21.42 12.55 2.03
N HIS A 27 -21.56 11.23 1.98
CA HIS A 27 -22.70 10.56 1.36
C HIS A 27 -24.00 10.91 2.12
N ARG A 28 -24.01 10.78 3.44
CA ARG A 28 -25.21 11.08 4.24
C ARG A 28 -25.65 12.54 4.11
N PHE A 29 -24.70 13.48 4.03
CA PHE A 29 -25.05 14.87 3.79
C PHE A 29 -25.66 15.09 2.41
N THR A 30 -25.15 14.45 1.36
CA THR A 30 -25.75 14.53 0.03
C THR A 30 -27.13 13.91 -0.03
N GLN A 31 -27.41 12.85 0.72
CA GLN A 31 -28.75 12.25 0.83
C GLN A 31 -29.76 13.15 1.54
N ILE A 32 -29.34 13.80 2.65
CA ILE A 32 -30.23 14.70 3.40
C ILE A 32 -30.60 15.92 2.55
N HIS A 33 -29.66 16.39 1.70
CA HIS A 33 -29.82 17.47 0.74
C HIS A 33 -30.44 18.75 1.35
N PRO A 34 -29.85 19.31 2.43
CA PRO A 34 -30.51 20.34 3.24
C PRO A 34 -30.62 21.70 2.57
N PHE A 35 -29.88 21.97 1.49
CA PHE A 35 -29.86 23.26 0.81
C PHE A 35 -30.50 23.17 -0.59
N GLN A 36 -31.02 24.28 -1.07
CA GLN A 36 -31.56 24.34 -2.43
C GLN A 36 -30.50 24.18 -3.50
N ASP A 37 -29.27 24.67 -3.24
CA ASP A 37 -28.08 24.49 -4.09
C ASP A 37 -26.82 24.34 -3.23
N GLY A 38 -25.75 23.80 -3.82
CA GLY A 38 -24.44 23.72 -3.18
C GLY A 38 -24.23 22.51 -2.28
N ASN A 39 -25.18 21.59 -2.14
CA ASN A 39 -25.06 20.43 -1.25
C ASN A 39 -23.79 19.60 -1.52
N GLY A 40 -23.44 19.35 -2.78
CA GLY A 40 -22.20 18.64 -3.13
C GLY A 40 -20.93 19.42 -2.74
N ARG A 41 -20.93 20.75 -2.77
CA ARG A 41 -19.81 21.59 -2.31
C ARG A 41 -19.63 21.50 -0.80
N VAL A 42 -20.74 21.61 -0.07
CA VAL A 42 -20.74 21.49 1.39
C VAL A 42 -20.34 20.08 1.82
N ALA A 43 -20.87 19.05 1.19
CA ALA A 43 -20.50 17.66 1.47
C ALA A 43 -18.99 17.43 1.32
N ARG A 44 -18.38 17.93 0.25
CA ARG A 44 -16.92 17.84 0.06
C ARG A 44 -16.15 18.66 1.11
N ALA A 45 -16.65 19.83 1.52
CA ALA A 45 -16.02 20.63 2.57
C ALA A 45 -16.09 19.93 3.93
N LEU A 46 -17.19 19.26 4.26
CA LEU A 46 -17.33 18.47 5.47
C LEU A 46 -16.38 17.25 5.46
N ALA A 47 -16.31 16.53 4.33
CA ALA A 47 -15.36 15.43 4.15
C ALA A 47 -13.92 15.91 4.30
N LEU A 48 -13.56 17.05 3.69
CA LEU A 48 -12.25 17.67 3.84
C LEU A 48 -11.93 17.96 5.32
N LEU A 49 -12.88 18.55 6.05
CA LEU A 49 -12.70 18.85 7.46
C LEU A 49 -12.40 17.59 8.29
N VAL A 50 -13.13 16.51 8.03
CA VAL A 50 -12.92 15.21 8.69
C VAL A 50 -11.53 14.67 8.36
N LEU A 51 -11.13 14.68 7.10
CA LEU A 51 -9.80 14.21 6.68
C LEU A 51 -8.68 15.00 7.37
N LEU A 52 -8.76 16.34 7.35
CA LEU A 52 -7.74 17.19 7.98
C LEU A 52 -7.66 16.98 9.50
N LYS A 53 -8.80 16.82 10.19
CA LYS A 53 -8.81 16.51 11.63
C LYS A 53 -8.15 15.17 11.97
N ASN A 54 -8.18 14.23 11.03
CA ASN A 54 -7.50 12.93 11.16
C ASN A 54 -6.04 12.94 10.65
N GLY A 55 -5.48 14.13 10.31
CA GLY A 55 -4.10 14.24 9.79
C GLY A 55 -3.93 13.71 8.36
N LEU A 56 -5.03 13.60 7.62
CA LEU A 56 -5.06 13.10 6.25
C LEU A 56 -5.03 14.25 5.24
N PHE A 57 -4.76 13.94 3.97
CA PHE A 57 -4.70 14.92 2.88
C PHE A 57 -6.09 15.38 2.44
N PRO A 58 -6.19 16.55 1.78
CA PRO A 58 -7.42 17.00 1.13
C PRO A 58 -7.94 15.99 0.12
N LEU A 59 -9.27 15.82 0.06
CA LEU A 59 -9.93 15.04 -0.99
C LEU A 59 -9.80 15.76 -2.33
N ILE A 60 -9.20 15.12 -3.32
CA ILE A 60 -9.14 15.59 -4.70
C ILE A 60 -9.79 14.55 -5.59
N ILE A 61 -10.86 14.96 -6.28
CA ILE A 61 -11.52 14.16 -7.31
C ILE A 61 -11.22 14.84 -8.64
N THR A 62 -10.49 14.15 -9.52
CA THR A 62 -10.13 14.66 -10.84
C THR A 62 -11.33 14.61 -11.79
N ARG A 63 -11.19 15.25 -12.95
CA ARG A 63 -12.23 15.17 -13.99
C ARG A 63 -12.41 13.74 -14.49
N ASP A 64 -11.32 12.98 -14.60
CA ASP A 64 -11.31 11.61 -15.07
C ASP A 64 -11.97 10.65 -14.06
N ASP A 65 -11.85 10.94 -12.76
CA ASP A 65 -12.48 10.16 -11.68
C ASP A 65 -13.97 10.49 -11.49
N ARG A 66 -14.49 11.53 -12.15
CA ARG A 66 -15.86 12.03 -11.91
C ARG A 66 -16.95 10.99 -12.17
N ALA A 67 -16.82 10.24 -13.25
CA ALA A 67 -17.82 9.20 -13.60
C ALA A 67 -17.84 8.09 -12.54
N ASN A 68 -16.67 7.62 -12.12
CA ASN A 68 -16.54 6.60 -11.08
C ASN A 68 -17.04 7.11 -9.73
N TYR A 69 -16.80 8.39 -9.43
CA TYR A 69 -17.29 9.01 -8.20
C TYR A 69 -18.83 9.11 -8.17
N ILE A 70 -19.48 9.47 -9.28
CA ILE A 70 -20.95 9.49 -9.38
C ILE A 70 -21.50 8.08 -9.20
N LYS A 71 -20.93 7.11 -9.89
CA LYS A 71 -21.33 5.70 -9.77
C LYS A 71 -21.19 5.19 -8.32
N ALA A 72 -20.09 5.57 -7.64
CA ALA A 72 -19.88 5.19 -6.25
C ALA A 72 -20.88 5.83 -5.28
N LEU A 73 -21.40 7.03 -5.57
CA LEU A 73 -22.49 7.64 -4.83
C LEU A 73 -23.82 6.89 -5.05
N GLU A 74 -24.13 6.49 -6.28
CA GLU A 74 -25.30 5.70 -6.61
C GLU A 74 -25.26 4.31 -5.93
N GLU A 75 -24.08 3.67 -5.88
CA GLU A 75 -23.88 2.42 -5.15
C GLU A 75 -24.07 2.62 -3.63
N ALA A 76 -23.59 3.75 -3.09
CA ALA A 76 -23.77 4.10 -1.69
C ALA A 76 -25.25 4.38 -1.35
N ASP A 77 -26.03 4.95 -2.26
CA ASP A 77 -27.48 5.13 -2.11
C ASP A 77 -28.20 3.76 -1.99
N ASN A 78 -27.67 2.74 -2.63
CA ASN A 78 -28.14 1.35 -2.53
C ASN A 78 -27.55 0.59 -1.34
N GLY A 79 -26.84 1.26 -0.43
CA GLY A 79 -26.29 0.69 0.80
C GLY A 79 -24.85 0.21 0.71
N ASN A 80 -24.21 0.26 -0.47
CA ASN A 80 -22.81 -0.12 -0.64
C ASN A 80 -21.88 1.10 -0.64
N LEU A 81 -21.38 1.46 0.54
CA LEU A 81 -20.46 2.59 0.72
C LEU A 81 -19.01 2.27 0.29
N GLN A 82 -18.68 0.99 0.05
CA GLN A 82 -17.31 0.55 -0.16
C GLN A 82 -16.62 1.22 -1.35
N SER A 83 -17.33 1.37 -2.47
CA SER A 83 -16.79 2.02 -3.67
C SER A 83 -16.41 3.49 -3.42
N LEU A 84 -17.22 4.20 -2.64
CA LEU A 84 -16.93 5.59 -2.26
C LEU A 84 -15.73 5.67 -1.31
N ILE A 85 -15.64 4.77 -0.33
CA ILE A 85 -14.49 4.65 0.58
C ILE A 85 -13.20 4.41 -0.24
N ASN A 86 -13.24 3.51 -1.22
CA ASN A 86 -12.09 3.20 -2.06
C ASN A 86 -11.59 4.44 -2.84
N ILE A 87 -12.51 5.28 -3.34
CA ILE A 87 -12.15 6.55 -4.00
C ILE A 87 -11.45 7.50 -3.01
N PHE A 88 -11.94 7.62 -1.78
CA PHE A 88 -11.33 8.46 -0.76
C PHE A 88 -9.92 7.95 -0.40
N VAL A 89 -9.77 6.67 -0.17
CA VAL A 89 -8.47 6.02 0.10
C VAL A 89 -7.51 6.22 -1.08
N LYS A 90 -7.95 6.01 -2.33
CA LYS A 90 -7.16 6.26 -3.55
C LYS A 90 -6.68 7.71 -3.61
N SER A 91 -7.55 8.67 -3.31
CA SER A 91 -7.20 10.09 -3.25
C SER A 91 -6.11 10.36 -2.19
N GLN A 92 -6.23 9.79 -0.98
CA GLN A 92 -5.22 9.94 0.07
C GLN A 92 -3.85 9.43 -0.39
N ARG A 93 -3.80 8.23 -0.96
CA ARG A 93 -2.56 7.63 -1.50
C ARG A 93 -1.93 8.51 -2.57
N MET A 94 -2.72 9.05 -3.49
CA MET A 94 -2.25 9.93 -4.55
C MET A 94 -1.69 11.25 -4.00
N GLN A 95 -2.36 11.87 -3.03
CA GLN A 95 -1.89 13.12 -2.42
C GLN A 95 -0.60 12.91 -1.63
N PHE A 96 -0.49 11.82 -0.90
CA PHE A 96 0.76 11.45 -0.23
C PHE A 96 1.93 11.33 -1.22
N ARG A 97 1.72 10.60 -2.34
CA ARG A 97 2.74 10.48 -3.40
C ARG A 97 3.15 11.83 -3.98
N LYS A 98 2.17 12.74 -4.21
CA LYS A 98 2.45 14.10 -4.69
C LYS A 98 3.23 14.92 -3.67
N ALA A 99 2.85 14.88 -2.39
CA ALA A 99 3.56 15.58 -1.32
C ALA A 99 5.01 15.11 -1.19
N SER A 100 5.25 13.80 -1.29
CA SER A 100 6.59 13.21 -1.30
C SER A 100 7.43 13.69 -2.49
N LYS A 101 6.83 13.82 -3.70
CA LYS A 101 7.51 14.38 -4.88
C LYS A 101 7.78 15.90 -4.76
N THR A 102 6.84 16.65 -4.16
CA THR A 102 6.97 18.12 -4.01
C THR A 102 8.06 18.48 -3.00
N GLY A 103 8.18 17.71 -1.91
CA GLY A 103 9.32 17.83 -1.00
C GLY A 103 10.67 17.69 -1.73
N GLU A 104 10.72 16.86 -2.76
CA GLU A 104 11.87 16.69 -3.64
C GLU A 104 12.23 17.95 -4.46
N ILE A 105 11.21 18.63 -5.03
CA ILE A 105 11.41 19.81 -5.88
C ILE A 105 11.89 21.01 -5.03
N THR A 106 11.29 21.19 -3.85
CA THR A 106 11.70 22.25 -2.92
C THR A 106 13.15 22.07 -2.45
N TYR A 107 13.59 20.83 -2.31
CA TYR A 107 14.94 20.48 -1.88
C TYR A 107 16.01 20.84 -2.94
N ARG A 108 15.69 20.71 -4.24
CA ARG A 108 16.63 21.03 -5.33
C ARG A 108 16.86 22.53 -5.53
N SER A 109 16.01 23.39 -4.97
CA SER A 109 16.04 24.83 -5.19
C SER A 109 16.77 25.64 -4.10
N ILE A 110 17.39 24.99 -3.09
CA ILE A 110 18.06 25.68 -1.98
C ILE A 110 19.59 25.70 -2.23
N PRO A 111 20.19 26.87 -2.52
CA PRO A 111 21.59 26.95 -2.96
C PRO A 111 22.58 27.44 -1.89
N SER A 112 22.30 27.40 -0.58
CA SER A 112 23.25 27.87 0.42
C SER A 112 23.81 26.77 1.34
N THR A 113 25.05 26.90 1.75
CA THR A 113 25.75 25.98 2.67
C THR A 113 25.02 25.85 4.00
N ASP A 114 24.43 26.94 4.53
CA ASP A 114 23.67 26.94 5.77
C ASP A 114 22.37 26.13 5.65
N SER A 115 21.72 26.21 4.51
CA SER A 115 20.55 25.39 4.21
C SER A 115 20.93 23.91 4.10
N ALA A 116 22.08 23.59 3.50
CA ALA A 116 22.59 22.22 3.44
C ALA A 116 22.95 21.68 4.84
N LEU A 117 23.51 22.50 5.71
CA LEU A 117 23.78 22.15 7.11
C LEU A 117 22.50 21.94 7.90
N THR A 118 21.50 22.80 7.73
CA THR A 118 20.17 22.62 8.37
C THR A 118 19.51 21.32 7.94
N ILE A 119 19.64 20.98 6.68
CA ILE A 119 19.11 19.73 6.10
C ILE A 119 19.89 18.52 6.62
N LEU A 120 21.23 18.61 6.68
CA LEU A 120 22.08 17.56 7.25
C LEU A 120 21.71 17.32 8.72
N GLN A 121 21.46 18.38 9.46
CA GLN A 121 21.06 18.33 10.86
C GLN A 121 19.64 17.77 11.04
N ALA A 122 18.70 18.13 10.18
CA ALA A 122 17.36 17.53 10.11
C ALA A 122 17.41 16.05 9.74
N SER A 123 18.29 15.67 8.82
CA SER A 123 18.50 14.27 8.43
C SER A 123 19.16 13.45 9.55
N ALA A 124 20.12 14.03 10.26
CA ALA A 124 20.74 13.41 11.43
C ALA A 124 19.77 13.25 12.60
N ASN A 125 18.90 14.25 12.81
CA ASN A 125 17.84 14.19 13.83
C ASN A 125 16.76 13.15 13.45
N ALA A 126 16.35 13.09 12.18
CA ALA A 126 15.42 12.10 11.68
C ALA A 126 15.99 10.67 11.80
N TYR A 127 17.29 10.51 11.62
CA TYR A 127 17.96 9.21 11.81
C TYR A 127 17.91 8.72 13.26
N ASN A 128 17.98 9.65 14.23
CA ASN A 128 17.89 9.34 15.66
C ASN A 128 16.46 9.39 16.23
N ASP A 129 15.45 9.66 15.42
CA ASP A 129 14.09 9.92 15.89
C ASP A 129 13.39 8.64 16.40
N LYS A 130 12.69 8.79 17.51
CA LYS A 130 11.79 7.80 18.10
C LYS A 130 10.74 7.29 17.08
N SER A 131 10.36 8.14 16.15
CA SER A 131 9.41 7.85 15.06
C SER A 131 9.93 6.77 14.10
N LYS A 132 11.22 6.82 13.74
CA LYS A 132 11.84 5.80 12.88
C LYS A 132 11.85 4.44 13.57
N ARG A 133 12.16 4.41 14.88
CA ARG A 133 12.11 3.15 15.64
C ARG A 133 10.71 2.53 15.64
N LYS A 134 9.67 3.36 15.79
CA LYS A 134 8.27 2.89 15.75
C LYS A 134 7.92 2.30 14.37
N LEU A 135 8.30 2.96 13.29
CA LEU A 135 8.05 2.47 11.93
C LEU A 135 8.78 1.15 11.65
N LEU A 136 10.03 1.02 12.11
CA LEU A 136 10.78 -0.23 12.00
C LEU A 136 10.19 -1.36 12.87
N SER A 137 9.64 -1.03 14.03
CA SER A 137 8.89 -2.01 14.84
C SER A 137 7.66 -2.52 14.09
N HIS A 138 6.88 -1.64 13.45
CA HIS A 138 5.75 -2.04 12.62
C HIS A 138 6.19 -2.95 11.43
N SER A 139 7.34 -2.63 10.81
CA SER A 139 7.88 -3.48 9.75
C SER A 139 8.18 -4.89 10.26
N SER A 140 8.84 -5.03 11.39
CA SER A 140 9.16 -6.33 11.99
C SER A 140 7.91 -7.16 12.33
N GLU A 141 6.83 -6.51 12.78
CA GLU A 141 5.54 -7.18 13.01
C GLU A 141 4.93 -7.68 11.70
N ILE A 142 4.95 -6.85 10.64
CA ILE A 142 4.47 -7.22 9.30
C ILE A 142 5.30 -8.37 8.71
N GLU A 143 6.62 -8.33 8.83
CA GLU A 143 7.51 -9.40 8.36
C GLU A 143 7.19 -10.73 9.03
N THR A 144 6.98 -10.70 10.35
CA THR A 144 6.63 -11.88 11.13
C THR A 144 5.29 -12.46 10.68
N GLU A 145 4.29 -11.61 10.50
CA GLU A 145 2.95 -12.02 10.07
C GLU A 145 3.00 -12.56 8.63
N LEU A 146 3.70 -11.87 7.73
CA LEU A 146 3.88 -12.29 6.34
C LEU A 146 4.53 -13.67 6.26
N LYS A 147 5.64 -13.89 6.96
CA LYS A 147 6.31 -15.20 7.02
C LYS A 147 5.38 -16.28 7.58
N SER A 148 4.61 -15.95 8.61
CA SER A 148 3.65 -16.90 9.20
C SER A 148 2.59 -17.34 8.18
N GLN A 149 2.02 -16.41 7.42
CA GLN A 149 1.01 -16.74 6.41
C GLN A 149 1.61 -17.51 5.21
N LEU A 150 2.78 -17.13 4.74
CA LEU A 150 3.47 -17.85 3.66
C LEU A 150 3.84 -19.28 4.10
N ASN A 151 4.34 -19.49 5.32
CA ASN A 151 4.66 -20.81 5.84
C ASN A 151 3.45 -21.76 5.89
N LYS A 152 2.24 -21.22 6.15
CA LYS A 152 1.00 -22.02 6.09
C LYS A 152 0.63 -22.47 4.67
N LEU A 153 1.08 -21.75 3.65
CA LEU A 153 0.80 -22.06 2.25
C LEU A 153 1.79 -23.08 1.67
N VAL A 154 3.04 -23.09 2.15
CA VAL A 154 4.10 -24.00 1.63
C VAL A 154 3.62 -25.44 1.50
N PRO A 155 3.14 -26.12 2.55
CA PRO A 155 2.73 -27.52 2.42
C PRO A 155 1.55 -27.69 1.46
N LYS A 156 0.57 -26.79 1.50
CA LYS A 156 -0.64 -26.86 0.67
C LYS A 156 -0.31 -26.75 -0.82
N ILE A 157 0.54 -25.77 -1.18
CA ILE A 157 0.97 -25.55 -2.56
C ILE A 157 1.83 -26.73 -3.02
N LYS A 158 2.73 -27.20 -2.16
CA LYS A 158 3.56 -28.35 -2.47
C LYS A 158 2.72 -29.58 -2.79
N ASP A 159 1.78 -29.93 -1.94
CA ASP A 159 0.89 -31.09 -2.11
C ASP A 159 0.08 -31.01 -3.43
N ILE A 160 -0.40 -29.79 -3.79
CA ILE A 160 -1.14 -29.57 -5.03
C ILE A 160 -0.22 -29.72 -6.25
N LEU A 161 0.95 -29.11 -6.23
CA LEU A 161 1.89 -29.15 -7.35
C LEU A 161 2.48 -30.57 -7.56
N GLU A 162 2.72 -31.32 -6.48
CA GLU A 162 3.20 -32.72 -6.57
C GLU A 162 2.20 -33.68 -7.22
N GLN A 163 0.90 -33.36 -7.16
CA GLN A 163 -0.13 -34.16 -7.88
C GLN A 163 -0.05 -33.97 -9.40
N ILE A 164 0.50 -32.84 -9.86
CA ILE A 164 0.58 -32.48 -11.28
C ILE A 164 1.99 -32.72 -11.82
N HIS A 165 3.00 -32.34 -11.04
CA HIS A 165 4.41 -32.36 -11.40
C HIS A 165 5.27 -32.87 -10.24
N SER A 166 5.91 -34.01 -10.40
CA SER A 166 6.84 -34.56 -9.40
C SER A 166 8.23 -34.75 -10.03
N PRO A 167 9.34 -34.40 -9.36
CA PRO A 167 9.40 -33.77 -8.03
C PRO A 167 9.12 -32.25 -8.05
N THR A 168 8.48 -31.75 -7.01
CA THR A 168 8.23 -30.32 -6.82
C THR A 168 8.91 -29.83 -5.54
N THR A 169 9.50 -28.65 -5.59
CA THR A 169 10.11 -28.00 -4.43
C THR A 169 9.39 -26.68 -4.13
N VAL A 170 8.96 -26.51 -2.88
CA VAL A 170 8.32 -25.27 -2.39
C VAL A 170 8.93 -24.89 -1.05
N TYR A 171 9.45 -23.67 -0.96
CA TYR A 171 10.04 -23.13 0.28
C TYR A 171 10.05 -21.62 0.30
N ILE A 172 10.30 -21.05 1.47
CA ILE A 172 10.46 -19.61 1.67
C ILE A 172 11.94 -19.28 1.79
N GLN A 173 12.33 -18.15 1.19
CA GLN A 173 13.62 -17.52 1.42
C GLN A 173 13.41 -16.05 1.78
N GLU A 174 14.25 -15.54 2.66
CA GLU A 174 14.25 -14.12 3.05
C GLU A 174 15.62 -13.48 2.83
N SER A 175 15.63 -12.15 2.79
CA SER A 175 16.87 -11.37 2.65
C SER A 175 17.75 -11.49 3.88
N ASP A 176 19.05 -11.48 3.64
CA ASP A 176 20.11 -11.26 4.62
C ASP A 176 20.97 -10.06 4.21
N GLU A 177 22.01 -9.75 4.98
CA GLU A 177 22.92 -8.63 4.70
C GLU A 177 23.61 -8.69 3.32
N LYS A 178 23.73 -9.89 2.74
CA LYS A 178 24.37 -10.09 1.43
C LYS A 178 23.40 -10.05 0.26
N THR A 179 22.14 -10.33 0.52
CA THR A 179 21.10 -10.51 -0.50
C THR A 179 20.01 -9.44 -0.45
N ASP A 180 20.08 -8.49 0.46
CA ASP A 180 19.11 -7.41 0.62
C ASP A 180 18.92 -6.55 -0.65
N HIS A 181 19.94 -6.49 -1.52
CA HIS A 181 19.92 -5.77 -2.80
C HIS A 181 19.22 -6.53 -3.93
N TYR A 182 18.87 -7.80 -3.73
CA TYR A 182 18.14 -8.58 -4.72
C TYR A 182 16.78 -7.92 -4.99
N TYR A 183 16.24 -8.15 -6.19
CA TYR A 183 14.97 -7.59 -6.62
C TYR A 183 14.89 -6.06 -6.73
N ARG A 184 16.01 -5.32 -6.56
CA ARG A 184 16.01 -3.84 -6.65
C ARG A 184 15.41 -3.35 -7.97
N TYR A 185 15.72 -4.01 -9.08
CA TYR A 185 15.18 -3.66 -10.40
C TYR A 185 13.66 -3.89 -10.46
N GLN A 186 13.18 -5.03 -9.98
CA GLN A 186 11.76 -5.38 -9.95
C GLN A 186 10.99 -4.46 -9.02
N ILE A 187 11.54 -4.14 -7.85
CA ILE A 187 10.97 -3.19 -6.88
C ILE A 187 10.79 -1.82 -7.53
N ILE A 188 11.82 -1.30 -8.22
CA ILE A 188 11.76 0.00 -8.89
C ILE A 188 10.73 -0.01 -10.03
N ASN A 189 10.64 -1.08 -10.81
CA ASN A 189 9.66 -1.19 -11.87
C ASN A 189 8.22 -1.27 -11.32
N ASN A 190 8.00 -2.04 -10.26
CA ASN A 190 6.70 -2.11 -9.59
C ASN A 190 6.30 -0.74 -8.99
N ALA A 191 7.25 -0.04 -8.40
CA ALA A 191 7.05 1.32 -7.89
C ALA A 191 6.67 2.32 -8.98
N LYS A 192 7.23 2.17 -10.20
CA LYS A 192 6.86 2.98 -11.36
C LYS A 192 5.42 2.72 -11.80
N LEU A 193 4.99 1.45 -11.83
CA LEU A 193 3.61 1.08 -12.15
C LEU A 193 2.60 1.72 -11.18
N TRP A 194 2.97 1.80 -9.91
CA TRP A 194 2.13 2.39 -8.86
C TRP A 194 2.44 3.86 -8.59
N GLU A 195 3.21 4.51 -9.48
CA GLU A 195 3.50 5.94 -9.46
C GLU A 195 4.14 6.47 -8.16
N TYR A 196 5.00 5.68 -7.49
CA TYR A 196 5.78 6.14 -6.35
C TYR A 196 7.29 5.95 -6.56
N TYR A 197 8.10 6.63 -5.75
CA TYR A 197 9.56 6.46 -5.73
C TYR A 197 9.92 5.44 -4.65
N ALA A 198 10.48 4.29 -5.06
CA ALA A 198 10.99 3.29 -4.14
C ALA A 198 12.31 3.75 -3.53
N ASN A 199 12.33 3.96 -2.23
CA ASN A 199 13.54 4.22 -1.47
C ASN A 199 14.08 2.91 -0.89
N THR A 200 15.08 2.37 -1.55
CA THR A 200 15.73 1.11 -1.14
C THR A 200 17.00 1.35 -0.31
N ASP A 201 17.33 2.60 0.06
CA ASP A 201 18.59 2.92 0.75
C ASP A 201 18.44 2.97 2.27
N ILE A 202 17.22 3.26 2.78
CA ILE A 202 16.98 3.40 4.22
C ILE A 202 16.54 2.09 4.87
N TYR A 203 15.70 1.35 4.19
CA TYR A 203 15.16 0.08 4.65
C TYR A 203 14.88 -0.82 3.47
N ARG A 204 15.34 -2.06 3.55
CA ARG A 204 15.12 -3.11 2.55
C ARG A 204 14.95 -4.42 3.27
N TYR A 205 13.86 -5.06 2.96
CA TYR A 205 13.61 -6.43 3.34
C TYR A 205 12.83 -7.08 2.21
N TRP A 206 13.13 -8.32 1.92
CA TRP A 206 12.29 -9.13 1.05
C TRP A 206 12.16 -10.54 1.57
N VAL A 207 11.04 -11.14 1.27
CA VAL A 207 10.78 -12.57 1.44
C VAL A 207 10.10 -13.08 0.19
N ASP A 208 10.49 -14.25 -0.25
CA ASP A 208 9.86 -14.90 -1.38
C ASP A 208 9.40 -16.33 -1.06
N LEU A 209 8.29 -16.72 -1.68
CA LEU A 209 7.82 -18.09 -1.76
C LEU A 209 8.27 -18.66 -3.09
N ARG A 210 9.21 -19.59 -3.05
CA ARG A 210 9.81 -20.23 -4.22
C ARG A 210 9.14 -21.56 -4.51
N MET A 211 8.85 -21.74 -5.79
CA MET A 211 8.23 -22.96 -6.32
C MET A 211 8.99 -23.38 -7.55
N TYR A 212 9.36 -24.66 -7.60
CA TYR A 212 10.05 -25.28 -8.72
C TYR A 212 9.33 -26.56 -9.11
N TRP A 213 8.93 -26.64 -10.37
CA TRP A 213 8.40 -27.82 -11.04
C TRP A 213 9.00 -27.87 -12.46
N THR A 214 8.24 -27.94 -13.53
CA THR A 214 8.75 -27.71 -14.90
C THR A 214 9.02 -26.22 -15.17
N ARG A 215 8.57 -25.37 -14.29
CA ARG A 215 8.77 -23.91 -14.26
C ARG A 215 9.36 -23.47 -12.93
N ARG A 216 9.82 -22.23 -12.88
CA ARG A 216 10.17 -21.54 -11.65
C ARG A 216 9.19 -20.40 -11.41
N ALA A 217 8.52 -20.40 -10.27
CA ALA A 217 7.75 -19.28 -9.81
C ALA A 217 8.28 -18.73 -8.48
N ARG A 218 8.24 -17.41 -8.31
CA ARG A 218 8.61 -16.71 -7.07
C ARG A 218 7.56 -15.65 -6.77
N LEU A 219 6.79 -15.85 -5.72
CA LEU A 219 5.98 -14.78 -5.16
C LEU A 219 6.85 -13.99 -4.20
N VAL A 220 7.24 -12.79 -4.60
CA VAL A 220 8.16 -11.92 -3.86
C VAL A 220 7.36 -10.82 -3.17
N PHE A 221 7.63 -10.62 -1.89
CA PHE A 221 7.20 -9.44 -1.14
C PHE A 221 8.44 -8.66 -0.75
N SER A 222 8.45 -7.36 -1.02
CA SER A 222 9.51 -6.46 -0.57
C SER A 222 8.95 -5.38 0.33
N ILE A 223 9.65 -5.06 1.42
CA ILE A 223 9.32 -3.92 2.28
C ILE A 223 10.43 -2.90 2.12
N HIS A 224 10.06 -1.67 1.75
CA HIS A 224 11.02 -0.58 1.49
C HIS A 224 10.38 0.78 1.74
N GLY A 225 11.21 1.82 1.79
CA GLY A 225 10.75 3.20 1.98
C GLY A 225 10.03 3.77 0.77
N ILE A 226 9.18 4.76 1.01
CA ILE A 226 8.55 5.58 -0.02
C ILE A 226 9.18 6.98 0.02
N GLY A 227 9.54 7.52 -1.16
CA GLY A 227 10.08 8.87 -1.29
C GLY A 227 11.58 8.95 -1.05
N LYS A 228 12.14 10.16 -1.03
CA LYS A 228 13.58 10.37 -0.88
C LYS A 228 14.09 10.24 0.56
N PRO A 229 15.43 10.05 0.72
CA PRO A 229 16.05 9.59 1.97
C PRO A 229 15.89 10.48 3.20
N THR A 230 15.38 11.70 3.07
CA THR A 230 15.42 12.70 4.14
C THR A 230 14.37 12.53 5.23
N ASN A 231 13.25 11.85 4.93
CA ASN A 231 12.16 11.66 5.89
C ASN A 231 11.49 10.31 5.64
N LEU A 232 11.77 9.33 6.49
CA LEU A 232 11.07 8.05 6.46
C LEU A 232 9.73 8.18 7.19
N GLU A 233 8.69 8.53 6.44
CA GLU A 233 7.32 8.70 6.96
C GLU A 233 6.49 7.43 6.83
N ALA A 234 6.79 6.60 5.82
CA ALA A 234 6.06 5.39 5.51
C ALA A 234 6.95 4.32 4.88
N LEU A 235 6.53 3.08 5.06
CA LEU A 235 7.03 1.93 4.34
C LEU A 235 5.92 1.35 3.46
N VAL A 236 6.31 0.63 2.44
CA VAL A 236 5.40 -0.11 1.56
C VAL A 236 5.83 -1.57 1.48
N CYS A 237 4.85 -2.47 1.62
CA CYS A 237 5.01 -3.87 1.24
C CYS A 237 4.51 -4.03 -0.20
N SER A 238 5.39 -4.45 -1.10
CA SER A 238 5.17 -4.52 -2.55
C SER A 238 5.31 -5.96 -3.04
N PRO A 239 4.22 -6.60 -3.52
CA PRO A 239 4.26 -7.96 -4.04
C PRO A 239 4.42 -7.97 -5.55
N PHE A 240 5.04 -9.02 -6.08
CA PHE A 240 5.02 -9.39 -7.50
C PHE A 240 5.27 -10.90 -7.66
N LEU A 241 4.77 -11.46 -8.76
CA LEU A 241 5.04 -12.82 -9.16
C LEU A 241 6.04 -12.82 -10.32
N ASP A 242 7.15 -13.51 -10.13
CA ASP A 242 8.20 -13.77 -11.15
C ASP A 242 8.04 -15.22 -11.65
N LEU A 243 7.66 -15.37 -12.91
CA LEU A 243 7.53 -16.66 -13.59
C LEU A 243 8.60 -16.80 -14.65
N LYS A 244 9.25 -17.98 -14.69
CA LYS A 244 10.24 -18.32 -15.70
C LYS A 244 10.12 -19.81 -16.09
N ASP A 245 10.12 -20.08 -17.39
CA ASP A 245 10.23 -21.45 -17.91
C ASP A 245 11.65 -21.98 -17.65
N ILE A 246 11.76 -23.25 -17.23
CA ILE A 246 13.04 -23.93 -17.09
C ILE A 246 13.36 -24.57 -18.44
N VAL A 247 14.00 -23.82 -19.33
CA VAL A 247 14.48 -24.33 -20.62
C VAL A 247 15.83 -25.00 -20.41
N LYS A 248 16.05 -26.16 -21.02
CA LYS A 248 17.27 -26.98 -20.85
C LYS A 248 18.51 -26.45 -21.56
N ASP A 249 18.39 -25.47 -22.44
CA ASP A 249 19.51 -24.88 -23.18
C ASP A 249 19.48 -23.34 -23.05
N ASP A 250 20.66 -22.72 -23.09
CA ASP A 250 21.07 -21.33 -22.81
C ASP A 250 20.33 -20.19 -23.57
N GLU A 251 19.17 -20.40 -24.09
CA GLU A 251 18.34 -19.32 -24.60
C GLU A 251 17.75 -18.54 -23.43
N GLU A 252 17.82 -17.21 -23.49
CA GLU A 252 17.27 -16.26 -22.52
C GLU A 252 15.79 -16.52 -22.27
N ALA A 253 15.48 -17.40 -21.32
CA ALA A 253 14.09 -17.67 -20.94
C ALA A 253 13.46 -16.41 -20.39
N MET A 254 12.44 -15.94 -21.08
CA MET A 254 11.73 -14.68 -20.77
C MET A 254 11.15 -14.74 -19.36
N THR A 255 11.54 -13.80 -18.51
CA THR A 255 10.96 -13.65 -17.17
C THR A 255 9.68 -12.83 -17.29
N LEU A 256 8.57 -13.41 -16.89
CA LEU A 256 7.27 -12.73 -16.85
C LEU A 256 7.03 -12.19 -15.43
N LEU A 257 6.92 -10.88 -15.29
CA LEU A 257 6.51 -10.23 -14.05
C LEU A 257 5.01 -9.99 -14.08
N ILE A 258 4.29 -10.64 -13.17
CA ILE A 258 2.82 -10.53 -13.06
C ILE A 258 2.48 -9.74 -11.82
N PRO A 259 1.73 -8.63 -11.94
CA PRO A 259 1.22 -7.92 -10.78
C PRO A 259 0.15 -8.79 -10.07
N VAL A 260 0.32 -8.96 -8.76
CA VAL A 260 -0.61 -9.73 -7.90
C VAL A 260 -1.37 -8.84 -6.94
N ALA A 261 -1.25 -7.52 -7.09
CA ALA A 261 -1.98 -6.51 -6.35
C ALA A 261 -2.19 -5.26 -7.21
N GLU A 262 -3.26 -4.53 -6.96
CA GLU A 262 -3.50 -3.23 -7.58
C GLU A 262 -2.59 -2.14 -7.01
N ASP A 263 -2.22 -2.27 -5.73
CA ASP A 263 -1.39 -1.32 -4.99
C ASP A 263 -0.55 -2.03 -3.93
N GLY A 264 0.60 -1.40 -3.53
CA GLY A 264 1.36 -1.82 -2.37
C GLY A 264 0.64 -1.52 -1.06
N PHE A 265 0.87 -2.31 -0.04
CA PHE A 265 0.40 -2.02 1.30
C PHE A 265 1.28 -0.95 1.95
N ILE A 266 0.73 0.25 2.14
CA ILE A 266 1.44 1.37 2.76
C ILE A 266 1.04 1.48 4.24
N PHE A 267 2.04 1.67 5.11
CA PHE A 267 1.85 1.93 6.53
C PHE A 267 2.76 3.05 7.02
N PHE A 268 2.27 3.81 7.99
CA PHE A 268 2.87 5.05 8.44
C PHE A 268 3.36 4.95 9.89
N LYS A 269 4.34 5.78 10.24
CA LYS A 269 4.92 5.85 11.60
C LYS A 269 3.91 6.20 12.69
N ASN A 270 2.84 6.91 12.36
CA ASN A 270 1.86 7.42 13.33
C ASN A 270 0.65 6.48 13.53
N GLU A 271 0.58 5.40 12.78
CA GLU A 271 -0.53 4.44 12.91
C GLU A 271 -0.36 3.54 14.14
N GLU A 272 -1.46 2.95 14.58
CA GLU A 272 -1.47 1.95 15.64
C GLU A 272 -1.19 0.55 15.07
N SER A 273 -0.31 -0.22 15.74
CA SER A 273 0.10 -1.57 15.28
C SER A 273 -1.06 -2.49 14.97
N GLU A 274 -2.10 -2.50 15.82
CA GLU A 274 -3.26 -3.39 15.63
C GLU A 274 -4.09 -3.02 14.40
N GLN A 275 -4.20 -1.72 14.08
CA GLN A 275 -4.89 -1.26 12.88
C GLN A 275 -4.09 -1.60 11.62
N ILE A 276 -2.77 -1.40 11.66
CA ILE A 276 -1.86 -1.81 10.57
C ILE A 276 -2.01 -3.31 10.32
N ARG A 277 -1.95 -4.12 11.38
CA ARG A 277 -2.03 -5.57 11.30
C ARG A 277 -3.34 -6.04 10.67
N LYS A 278 -4.49 -5.50 11.11
CA LYS A 278 -5.81 -5.85 10.54
C LYS A 278 -5.89 -5.52 9.05
N ARG A 279 -5.49 -4.31 8.66
CA ARG A 279 -5.47 -3.89 7.25
C ARG A 279 -4.53 -4.75 6.43
N PHE A 280 -3.35 -5.07 6.99
CA PHE A 280 -2.35 -5.90 6.32
C PHE A 280 -2.88 -7.30 6.04
N LEU A 281 -3.51 -7.95 7.01
CA LEU A 281 -4.06 -9.29 6.84
C LEU A 281 -5.15 -9.33 5.76
N MET A 282 -6.05 -8.34 5.72
CA MET A 282 -7.07 -8.24 4.68
C MET A 282 -6.45 -8.04 3.29
N TRP A 283 -5.48 -7.15 3.18
CA TRP A 283 -4.76 -6.90 1.94
C TRP A 283 -3.96 -8.14 1.50
N LEU A 284 -3.27 -8.78 2.43
CA LEU A 284 -2.47 -9.99 2.16
C LEU A 284 -3.35 -11.14 1.64
N ASP A 285 -4.51 -11.35 2.22
CA ASP A 285 -5.47 -12.37 1.78
C ASP A 285 -5.90 -12.13 0.32
N GLN A 286 -6.17 -10.89 -0.07
CA GLN A 286 -6.47 -10.52 -1.47
C GLN A 286 -5.28 -10.81 -2.39
N VAL A 287 -4.07 -10.43 -1.99
CA VAL A 287 -2.85 -10.69 -2.77
C VAL A 287 -2.61 -12.18 -2.96
N LEU A 288 -2.74 -12.97 -1.88
CA LEU A 288 -2.53 -14.41 -1.93
C LEU A 288 -3.61 -15.11 -2.78
N SER A 289 -4.85 -14.64 -2.72
CA SER A 289 -5.93 -15.13 -3.57
C SER A 289 -5.66 -14.85 -5.05
N THR A 290 -5.26 -13.62 -5.38
CA THR A 290 -4.89 -13.23 -6.76
C THR A 290 -3.69 -14.06 -7.25
N PHE A 291 -2.67 -14.21 -6.41
CA PHE A 291 -1.50 -15.03 -6.71
C PHE A 291 -1.89 -16.48 -7.04
N LEU A 292 -2.74 -17.13 -6.22
CA LEU A 292 -3.16 -18.52 -6.45
C LEU A 292 -3.95 -18.67 -7.75
N ILE A 293 -4.77 -17.68 -8.10
CA ILE A 293 -5.49 -17.64 -9.38
C ILE A 293 -4.49 -17.51 -10.54
N GLU A 294 -3.53 -16.58 -10.45
CA GLU A 294 -2.52 -16.41 -11.50
C GLU A 294 -1.61 -17.64 -11.62
N LEU A 295 -1.24 -18.26 -10.49
CA LEU A 295 -0.51 -19.53 -10.51
C LEU A 295 -1.29 -20.61 -11.23
N SER A 296 -2.59 -20.76 -10.96
CA SER A 296 -3.44 -21.77 -11.61
C SER A 296 -3.58 -21.59 -13.14
N ARG A 297 -3.51 -20.34 -13.61
CA ARG A 297 -3.54 -20.03 -15.06
C ARG A 297 -2.23 -20.36 -15.78
N ASN A 298 -1.16 -20.56 -15.02
CA ASN A 298 0.20 -20.75 -15.52
C ASN A 298 0.79 -22.15 -15.18
N LEU A 299 -0.03 -23.04 -14.63
CA LEU A 299 0.29 -24.45 -14.46
C LEU A 299 0.19 -25.18 -15.80
#